data_fc55201b54d1567eb6db1c0fd3d31b92
#
_entry.id   fc55201b54d1567eb6db1c0fd3d31b92
#
_cell.length_a   1.000
_cell.length_b   1.000
_cell.length_c   1.000
_cell.angle_alpha   90.00
_cell.angle_beta   90.00
_cell.angle_gamma   90.00
#
_symmetry.space_group_name_H-M   'P 1'
#
loop_
_entity.id
_entity.type
_entity.pdbx_description
1 polymer ?
#
loop_
_entity_poly.entity_id
_entity_poly.type
_entity_poly.pdbx_seq_one_letter_code
_entity_poly.pdbx_strand_id
1 'polypeptide(L)'
;WGMDVYGHKDSKLLDGDIKLWIAKGYATSQETATLAKSTYKFTGTPNTELIVDLDTVAKSIEGKAEVLDTRSPDEYAGKNLRGNARGGHIPGSVLVEWKQNAAEDGSFLPASDLKDLYASVNIVSGDEVYTLCQTAVRATHSWFVLSELLGYSGIAVYDGSAIEYANREDTALE
;
A
#
# COMPACT_ATOMS: atom_id res chain seq x y z
N TRP A 1 7.11 -1.06 5.11
CA TRP A 1 6.23 -2.14 5.54
C TRP A 1 7.00 -3.43 5.80
N GLY A 2 7.65 -4.06 4.80
CA GLY A 2 8.36 -5.32 5.02
C GLY A 2 9.42 -5.28 6.14
N MET A 3 10.09 -4.14 6.30
CA MET A 3 11.02 -3.93 7.42
C MET A 3 10.29 -3.88 8.77
N ASP A 4 9.10 -3.25 8.81
CA ASP A 4 8.29 -3.17 10.04
C ASP A 4 7.71 -4.53 10.41
N VAL A 5 7.27 -5.33 9.41
CA VAL A 5 6.84 -6.72 9.61
C VAL A 5 7.93 -7.52 10.33
N TYR A 6 9.20 -7.35 9.94
CA TYR A 6 10.32 -8.06 10.56
C TYR A 6 10.96 -7.32 11.74
N GLY A 7 10.33 -6.25 12.24
CA GLY A 7 10.73 -5.55 13.45
C GLY A 7 11.97 -4.64 13.31
N HIS A 8 12.35 -4.27 12.08
CA HIS A 8 13.41 -3.30 11.85
C HIS A 8 12.87 -1.88 12.01
N LYS A 9 13.27 -1.21 13.10
CA LYS A 9 12.68 0.09 13.50
C LYS A 9 13.37 1.32 12.91
N ASP A 10 14.53 1.16 12.28
CA ASP A 10 15.34 2.28 11.78
C ASP A 10 15.12 2.54 10.28
N SER A 11 14.00 2.07 9.72
CA SER A 11 13.62 2.34 8.35
C SER A 11 13.18 3.80 8.20
N LYS A 12 13.63 4.45 7.14
CA LYS A 12 13.23 5.82 6.79
C LYS A 12 12.91 5.88 5.31
N LEU A 13 11.87 6.62 4.97
CA LEU A 13 11.50 6.92 3.60
C LEU A 13 11.96 8.32 3.24
N LEU A 14 12.62 8.46 2.08
CA LEU A 14 12.91 9.77 1.52
C LEU A 14 11.63 10.35 0.92
N ASP A 15 11.18 11.50 1.41
CA ASP A 15 10.01 12.17 0.89
C ASP A 15 10.32 12.81 -0.47
N GLY A 16 9.61 12.37 -1.49
CA GLY A 16 9.87 12.66 -2.90
C GLY A 16 10.69 11.57 -3.60
N ASP A 17 10.85 11.74 -4.90
CA ASP A 17 11.59 10.80 -5.74
C ASP A 17 12.97 11.37 -6.18
N ILE A 18 13.67 10.61 -7.03
CA ILE A 18 14.96 11.04 -7.59
C ILE A 18 14.84 12.35 -8.41
N LYS A 19 13.68 12.66 -8.97
CA LYS A 19 13.46 13.90 -9.73
C LYS A 19 13.48 15.09 -8.78
N LEU A 20 12.80 14.98 -7.63
CA LEU A 20 12.83 16.01 -6.60
C LEU A 20 14.24 16.19 -6.03
N TRP A 21 14.98 15.10 -5.80
CA TRP A 21 16.39 15.13 -5.38
C TRP A 21 17.25 15.94 -6.36
N ILE A 22 17.13 15.66 -7.66
CA ILE A 22 17.86 16.37 -8.72
C ILE A 22 17.41 17.84 -8.80
N ALA A 23 16.11 18.11 -8.73
CA ALA A 23 15.56 19.47 -8.79
C ALA A 23 16.05 20.35 -7.63
N LYS A 24 16.32 19.75 -6.47
CA LYS A 24 16.93 20.42 -5.31
C LYS A 24 18.45 20.58 -5.43
N GLY A 25 19.07 20.16 -6.51
CA GLY A 25 20.51 20.29 -6.77
C GLY A 25 21.39 19.35 -5.96
N TYR A 26 20.84 18.28 -5.40
CA TYR A 26 21.60 17.30 -4.65
C TYR A 26 22.45 16.43 -5.59
N ALA A 27 23.62 16.00 -5.10
CA ALA A 27 24.57 15.23 -5.90
C ALA A 27 24.01 13.85 -6.27
N THR A 28 24.31 13.44 -7.50
CA THR A 28 24.04 12.09 -8.01
C THR A 28 25.31 11.45 -8.54
N SER A 29 25.37 10.12 -8.55
CA SER A 29 26.48 9.35 -9.12
C SER A 29 25.95 8.19 -9.93
N GLN A 30 26.67 7.81 -10.98
CA GLN A 30 26.47 6.58 -11.75
C GLN A 30 27.37 5.44 -11.27
N GLU A 31 28.23 5.72 -10.30
CA GLU A 31 29.11 4.70 -9.74
C GLU A 31 28.32 3.71 -8.90
N THR A 32 28.58 2.43 -9.10
CA THR A 32 28.02 1.37 -8.26
C THR A 32 28.73 1.37 -6.91
N ALA A 33 27.97 1.63 -5.85
CA ALA A 33 28.52 1.58 -4.50
C ALA A 33 28.97 0.16 -4.14
N THR A 34 30.22 0.04 -3.64
CA THR A 34 30.71 -1.20 -3.08
C THR A 34 30.41 -1.21 -1.59
N LEU A 35 29.44 -2.05 -1.19
CA LEU A 35 29.05 -2.20 0.21
C LEU A 35 29.87 -3.31 0.88
N ALA A 36 30.33 -3.05 2.10
CA ALA A 36 30.93 -4.09 2.93
C ALA A 36 29.87 -5.14 3.28
N LYS A 37 30.27 -6.41 3.33
CA LYS A 37 29.40 -7.49 3.82
C LYS A 37 28.99 -7.22 5.27
N SER A 38 27.72 -7.41 5.58
CA SER A 38 27.18 -7.31 6.93
C SER A 38 26.60 -8.65 7.38
N THR A 39 26.39 -8.80 8.68
CA THR A 39 25.79 -9.98 9.31
C THR A 39 24.44 -9.63 9.94
N TYR A 40 23.71 -8.68 9.34
CA TYR A 40 22.39 -8.30 9.83
C TYR A 40 21.45 -9.50 9.88
N LYS A 41 20.73 -9.63 10.97
CA LYS A 41 19.65 -10.60 11.15
C LYS A 41 18.44 -9.90 11.75
N PHE A 42 17.28 -10.18 11.22
CA PHE A 42 16.04 -9.79 11.89
C PHE A 42 15.96 -10.52 13.24
N THR A 43 15.55 -9.80 14.27
CA THR A 43 15.39 -10.32 15.63
C THR A 43 13.93 -10.25 16.04
N GLY A 44 13.39 -11.38 16.48
CA GLY A 44 12.00 -11.45 16.94
C GLY A 44 11.07 -12.18 15.97
N THR A 45 9.82 -12.27 16.39
CA THR A 45 8.72 -12.83 15.58
C THR A 45 8.20 -11.76 14.63
N PRO A 46 7.91 -12.09 13.37
CA PRO A 46 7.26 -11.13 12.45
C PRO A 46 5.95 -10.60 13.03
N ASN A 47 5.70 -9.30 12.85
CA ASN A 47 4.43 -8.69 13.20
C ASN A 47 3.38 -9.04 12.15
N THR A 48 2.60 -10.08 12.42
CA THR A 48 1.56 -10.57 11.51
C THR A 48 0.30 -9.72 11.51
N GLU A 49 0.15 -8.77 12.44
CA GLU A 49 -0.96 -7.81 12.42
C GLU A 49 -0.91 -6.84 11.22
N LEU A 50 0.27 -6.69 10.61
CA LEU A 50 0.47 -5.88 9.42
C LEU A 50 0.15 -6.60 8.11
N ILE A 51 -0.22 -7.87 8.16
CA ILE A 51 -0.48 -8.72 6.99
C ILE A 51 -1.86 -9.36 7.15
N VAL A 52 -2.65 -9.34 6.09
CA VAL A 52 -3.89 -10.11 6.01
C VAL A 52 -3.85 -11.07 4.84
N ASP A 53 -4.48 -12.21 5.01
CA ASP A 53 -4.61 -13.24 4.00
C ASP A 53 -5.93 -13.11 3.22
N LEU A 54 -6.07 -13.93 2.19
CA LEU A 54 -7.25 -13.99 1.35
C LEU A 54 -8.54 -14.24 2.15
N ASP A 55 -8.50 -15.16 3.11
CA ASP A 55 -9.69 -15.53 3.89
C ASP A 55 -10.17 -14.37 4.75
N THR A 56 -9.24 -13.59 5.30
CA THR A 56 -9.54 -12.38 6.07
C THR A 56 -10.17 -11.31 5.19
N VAL A 57 -9.59 -11.05 4.02
CA VAL A 57 -10.13 -10.09 3.06
C VAL A 57 -11.49 -10.52 2.52
N ALA A 58 -11.66 -11.80 2.20
CA ALA A 58 -12.94 -12.31 1.72
C ALA A 58 -14.07 -12.15 2.77
N LYS A 59 -13.74 -12.26 4.05
CA LYS A 59 -14.70 -12.04 5.16
C LYS A 59 -15.00 -10.55 5.37
N SER A 60 -14.13 -9.63 4.98
CA SER A 60 -14.36 -8.19 5.11
C SER A 60 -15.51 -7.68 4.24
N ILE A 61 -15.85 -8.40 3.16
CA ILE A 61 -17.03 -8.13 2.30
C ILE A 61 -18.34 -8.09 3.15
N GLU A 62 -18.34 -8.74 4.30
CA GLU A 62 -19.46 -8.72 5.26
C GLU A 62 -19.49 -7.45 6.16
N GLY A 63 -18.65 -6.44 5.87
CA GLY A 63 -18.68 -5.13 6.53
C GLY A 63 -17.93 -5.04 7.85
N LYS A 64 -16.88 -5.84 8.05
CA LYS A 64 -16.05 -5.79 9.28
C LYS A 64 -14.80 -4.93 9.15
N ALA A 65 -14.31 -4.72 7.94
CA ALA A 65 -13.15 -3.89 7.67
C ALA A 65 -13.30 -3.27 6.27
N GLU A 66 -12.70 -2.11 6.08
CA GLU A 66 -12.66 -1.44 4.78
C GLU A 66 -11.57 -2.06 3.91
N VAL A 67 -11.90 -2.40 2.68
CA VAL A 67 -10.91 -2.85 1.69
C VAL A 67 -10.56 -1.68 0.79
N LEU A 68 -9.31 -1.23 0.86
CA LEU A 68 -8.79 -0.11 0.09
C LEU A 68 -8.03 -0.61 -1.13
N ASP A 69 -8.61 -0.45 -2.31
CA ASP A 69 -7.92 -0.72 -3.58
C ASP A 69 -7.11 0.51 -4.00
N THR A 70 -5.81 0.32 -4.15
CA THR A 70 -4.88 1.41 -4.48
C THR A 70 -4.43 1.38 -5.95
N ARG A 71 -5.09 0.56 -6.78
CA ARG A 71 -4.81 0.44 -8.23
C ARG A 71 -5.34 1.67 -9.00
N SER A 72 -5.10 1.66 -10.30
CA SER A 72 -5.69 2.68 -11.17
C SER A 72 -7.21 2.45 -11.36
N PRO A 73 -7.97 3.50 -11.73
CA PRO A 73 -9.39 3.36 -12.05
C PRO A 73 -9.69 2.30 -13.12
N ASP A 74 -8.83 2.16 -14.13
CA ASP A 74 -9.02 1.16 -15.18
C ASP A 74 -8.76 -0.28 -14.69
N GLU A 75 -7.83 -0.48 -13.75
CA GLU A 75 -7.64 -1.77 -13.10
C GLU A 75 -8.83 -2.13 -12.21
N TYR A 76 -9.32 -1.15 -11.43
CA TYR A 76 -10.47 -1.30 -10.54
C TYR A 76 -11.75 -1.63 -11.32
N ALA A 77 -12.00 -0.95 -12.42
CA ALA A 77 -13.16 -1.17 -13.30
C ALA A 77 -13.04 -2.41 -14.21
N GLY A 78 -11.99 -3.21 -14.07
CA GLY A 78 -11.77 -4.40 -14.88
C GLY A 78 -11.41 -4.15 -16.36
N LYS A 79 -11.13 -2.90 -16.75
CA LYS A 79 -10.70 -2.56 -18.11
C LYS A 79 -9.26 -2.93 -18.40
N ASN A 80 -8.41 -2.91 -17.38
CA ASN A 80 -7.02 -3.33 -17.46
C ASN A 80 -6.76 -4.49 -16.49
N LEU A 81 -6.67 -5.69 -17.03
CA LEU A 81 -6.50 -6.90 -16.23
C LEU A 81 -5.12 -7.07 -15.61
N ARG A 82 -4.10 -6.35 -16.09
CA ARG A 82 -2.71 -6.51 -15.64
C ARG A 82 -2.19 -7.95 -15.69
N GLY A 83 -2.74 -8.78 -16.58
CA GLY A 83 -2.39 -10.19 -16.72
C GLY A 83 -3.18 -11.14 -15.80
N ASN A 84 -4.13 -10.64 -15.02
CA ASN A 84 -5.05 -11.48 -14.26
C ASN A 84 -6.05 -12.21 -15.18
N ALA A 85 -6.58 -13.34 -14.73
CA ALA A 85 -7.61 -14.10 -15.45
C ALA A 85 -8.96 -13.37 -15.51
N ARG A 86 -9.27 -12.56 -14.47
CA ARG A 86 -10.52 -11.81 -14.34
C ARG A 86 -10.22 -10.36 -14.03
N GLY A 87 -11.09 -9.45 -14.47
CA GLY A 87 -11.05 -8.01 -14.17
C GLY A 87 -12.08 -7.63 -13.12
N GLY A 88 -11.98 -6.40 -12.62
CA GLY A 88 -12.87 -5.86 -11.58
C GLY A 88 -12.16 -5.67 -10.24
N HIS A 89 -12.94 -5.54 -9.18
CA HIS A 89 -12.48 -5.26 -7.83
C HIS A 89 -13.19 -6.14 -6.80
N ILE A 90 -12.67 -6.19 -5.60
CA ILE A 90 -13.28 -6.89 -4.47
C ILE A 90 -14.60 -6.19 -4.11
N PRO A 91 -15.74 -6.91 -4.01
CA PRO A 91 -17.03 -6.31 -3.69
C PRO A 91 -16.97 -5.45 -2.43
N GLY A 92 -17.52 -4.23 -2.53
CA GLY A 92 -17.53 -3.27 -1.44
C GLY A 92 -16.19 -2.57 -1.18
N SER A 93 -15.12 -2.88 -1.91
CA SER A 93 -13.86 -2.14 -1.77
C SER A 93 -13.99 -0.70 -2.27
N VAL A 94 -13.23 0.21 -1.66
CA VAL A 94 -13.15 1.61 -2.06
C VAL A 94 -11.85 1.88 -2.82
N LEU A 95 -11.91 2.80 -3.78
CA LEU A 95 -10.76 3.14 -4.61
C LEU A 95 -10.13 4.47 -4.17
N VAL A 96 -8.85 4.41 -3.79
CA VAL A 96 -7.97 5.59 -3.76
C VAL A 96 -6.68 5.20 -4.48
N GLU A 97 -6.51 5.65 -5.71
CA GLU A 97 -5.28 5.37 -6.46
C GLU A 97 -4.06 5.91 -5.68
N TRP A 98 -3.06 5.09 -5.46
CA TRP A 98 -1.87 5.44 -4.66
C TRP A 98 -1.22 6.78 -5.05
N LYS A 99 -1.31 7.19 -6.31
CA LYS A 99 -0.78 8.47 -6.79
C LYS A 99 -1.47 9.68 -6.17
N GLN A 100 -2.70 9.55 -5.72
CA GLN A 100 -3.42 10.64 -5.06
C GLN A 100 -2.85 11.02 -3.70
N ASN A 101 -1.96 10.20 -3.14
CA ASN A 101 -1.23 10.50 -1.92
C ASN A 101 -0.06 11.47 -2.13
N ALA A 102 0.34 11.72 -3.38
CA ALA A 102 1.54 12.47 -3.70
C ALA A 102 1.23 13.74 -4.49
N ALA A 103 2.03 14.77 -4.24
CA ALA A 103 2.08 15.99 -5.03
C ALA A 103 2.77 15.74 -6.38
N GLU A 104 2.73 16.74 -7.27
CA GLU A 104 3.30 16.65 -8.63
C GLU A 104 4.82 16.41 -8.60
N ASP A 105 5.51 16.88 -7.57
CA ASP A 105 6.95 16.68 -7.36
C ASP A 105 7.32 15.33 -6.73
N GLY A 106 6.34 14.48 -6.47
CA GLY A 106 6.50 13.15 -5.88
C GLY A 106 6.59 13.13 -4.35
N SER A 107 6.52 14.27 -3.68
CA SER A 107 6.41 14.32 -2.22
C SER A 107 5.02 13.93 -1.76
N PHE A 108 4.87 13.49 -0.51
CA PHE A 108 3.54 13.25 0.06
C PHE A 108 2.76 14.55 0.19
N LEU A 109 1.44 14.46 0.03
CA LEU A 109 0.55 15.57 0.34
C LEU A 109 0.62 15.91 1.84
N PRO A 110 0.26 17.16 2.23
CA PRO A 110 0.08 17.51 3.62
C PRO A 110 -0.89 16.57 4.35
N ALA A 111 -0.66 16.31 5.63
CA ALA A 111 -1.49 15.39 6.41
C ALA A 111 -2.98 15.80 6.46
N SER A 112 -3.30 17.11 6.37
CA SER A 112 -4.68 17.59 6.25
C SER A 112 -5.35 17.07 4.98
N ASP A 113 -4.66 17.21 3.84
CA ASP A 113 -5.19 16.86 2.53
C ASP A 113 -5.33 15.33 2.39
N LEU A 114 -4.37 14.58 2.97
CA LEU A 114 -4.45 13.12 3.05
C LEU A 114 -5.64 12.67 3.91
N LYS A 115 -5.91 13.32 5.04
CA LYS A 115 -7.09 13.03 5.86
C LYS A 115 -8.38 13.25 5.11
N ASP A 116 -8.48 14.38 4.40
CA ASP A 116 -9.66 14.71 3.61
C ASP A 116 -9.86 13.72 2.43
N LEU A 117 -8.76 13.31 1.80
CA LEU A 117 -8.77 12.30 0.74
C LEU A 117 -9.38 10.98 1.23
N TYR A 118 -8.88 10.44 2.35
CA TYR A 118 -9.38 9.17 2.87
C TYR A 118 -10.78 9.28 3.49
N ALA A 119 -11.10 10.40 4.14
CA ALA A 119 -12.44 10.67 4.66
C ALA A 119 -13.49 10.74 3.52
N SER A 120 -13.10 11.17 2.31
CA SER A 120 -14.00 11.22 1.15
C SER A 120 -14.51 9.85 0.70
N VAL A 121 -13.82 8.78 1.09
CA VAL A 121 -14.21 7.38 0.88
C VAL A 121 -14.56 6.67 2.19
N ASN A 122 -14.91 7.44 3.23
CA ASN A 122 -15.31 6.98 4.57
C ASN A 122 -14.24 6.22 5.36
N ILE A 123 -12.95 6.38 5.03
CA ILE A 123 -11.85 5.84 5.85
C ILE A 123 -11.40 6.92 6.83
N VAL A 124 -11.54 6.63 8.13
CA VAL A 124 -11.18 7.53 9.22
C VAL A 124 -10.34 6.84 10.29
N SER A 125 -9.82 7.61 11.25
CA SER A 125 -9.03 7.05 12.35
C SER A 125 -9.86 6.09 13.20
N GLY A 126 -9.35 4.89 13.40
CA GLY A 126 -10.00 3.83 14.19
C GLY A 126 -10.66 2.75 13.34
N ASP A 127 -10.75 2.93 12.03
CA ASP A 127 -11.23 1.88 11.13
C ASP A 127 -10.15 0.80 10.97
N GLU A 128 -10.62 -0.43 10.75
CA GLU A 128 -9.78 -1.53 10.28
C GLU A 128 -9.75 -1.48 8.75
N VAL A 129 -8.54 -1.34 8.17
CA VAL A 129 -8.37 -1.14 6.72
C VAL A 129 -7.35 -2.12 6.14
N TYR A 130 -7.76 -2.81 5.09
CA TYR A 130 -6.89 -3.72 4.33
C TYR A 130 -6.56 -3.13 2.98
N THR A 131 -5.30 -2.75 2.79
CA THR A 131 -4.83 -2.16 1.52
C THR A 131 -4.41 -3.25 0.54
N LEU A 132 -4.76 -3.09 -0.73
CA LEU A 132 -4.33 -3.97 -1.82
C LEU A 132 -3.95 -3.19 -3.08
N CYS A 133 -3.20 -3.84 -3.97
CA CYS A 133 -3.03 -3.35 -5.35
C CYS A 133 -2.93 -4.53 -6.33
N GLN A 134 -2.00 -4.55 -7.27
CA GLN A 134 -1.74 -5.73 -8.11
C GLN A 134 -0.86 -6.78 -7.40
N THR A 135 0.20 -6.33 -6.71
CA THR A 135 1.25 -7.15 -6.08
C THR A 135 1.75 -6.53 -4.77
N ALA A 136 0.89 -5.89 -4.01
CA ALA A 136 1.10 -5.17 -2.75
C ALA A 136 2.02 -3.94 -2.79
N VAL A 137 2.89 -3.74 -3.77
CA VAL A 137 3.86 -2.63 -3.79
C VAL A 137 3.22 -1.24 -3.65
N ARG A 138 2.15 -0.95 -4.40
CA ARG A 138 1.41 0.32 -4.29
C ARG A 138 0.55 0.36 -3.02
N ALA A 139 0.09 -0.80 -2.56
CA ALA A 139 -0.65 -0.93 -1.31
C ALA A 139 0.18 -0.53 -0.10
N THR A 140 1.47 -0.91 -0.06
CA THR A 140 2.36 -0.51 1.04
C THR A 140 2.65 0.99 1.07
N HIS A 141 2.54 1.70 -0.06
CA HIS A 141 2.59 3.17 -0.10
C HIS A 141 1.39 3.78 0.65
N SER A 142 0.17 3.31 0.37
CA SER A 142 -1.04 3.80 1.06
C SER A 142 -1.09 3.33 2.52
N TRP A 143 -0.59 2.12 2.83
CA TRP A 143 -0.38 1.67 4.20
C TRP A 143 0.54 2.65 4.96
N PHE A 144 1.66 3.06 4.37
CA PHE A 144 2.58 4.02 4.98
C PHE A 144 1.89 5.36 5.27
N VAL A 145 1.08 5.85 4.33
CA VAL A 145 0.32 7.09 4.53
C VAL A 145 -0.64 6.96 5.71
N LEU A 146 -1.46 5.92 5.73
CA LEU A 146 -2.46 5.73 6.79
C LEU A 146 -1.81 5.47 8.15
N SER A 147 -0.86 4.53 8.21
CA SER A 147 -0.22 4.10 9.44
C SER A 147 0.81 5.11 9.97
N GLU A 148 1.77 5.53 9.13
CA GLU A 148 2.93 6.29 9.58
C GLU A 148 2.74 7.81 9.50
N LEU A 149 2.09 8.31 8.44
CA LEU A 149 1.88 9.76 8.30
C LEU A 149 0.63 10.25 9.03
N LEU A 150 -0.46 9.48 8.98
CA LEU A 150 -1.73 9.83 9.64
C LEU A 150 -1.87 9.24 11.04
N GLY A 151 -1.06 8.23 11.39
CA GLY A 151 -1.07 7.57 12.69
C GLY A 151 -2.32 6.74 12.94
N TYR A 152 -2.97 6.23 11.89
CA TYR A 152 -4.13 5.35 12.04
C TYR A 152 -3.68 3.96 12.49
N SER A 153 -4.41 3.36 13.40
CA SER A 153 -4.23 1.96 13.83
C SER A 153 -5.13 1.02 13.02
N GLY A 154 -4.83 -0.28 13.03
CA GLY A 154 -5.67 -1.26 12.34
C GLY A 154 -5.46 -1.34 10.83
N ILE A 155 -4.34 -0.80 10.32
CA ILE A 155 -4.03 -0.82 8.90
C ILE A 155 -3.13 -2.00 8.57
N ALA A 156 -3.59 -2.90 7.70
CA ALA A 156 -2.83 -4.05 7.24
C ALA A 156 -2.77 -4.12 5.71
N VAL A 157 -1.84 -4.92 5.19
CA VAL A 157 -1.67 -5.12 3.75
C VAL A 157 -2.11 -6.52 3.38
N TYR A 158 -2.99 -6.63 2.38
CA TYR A 158 -3.26 -7.88 1.71
C TYR A 158 -2.14 -8.13 0.69
N ASP A 159 -1.13 -8.89 1.11
CA ASP A 159 0.08 -9.12 0.31
C ASP A 159 -0.22 -9.89 -0.98
N GLY A 160 -1.16 -10.85 -0.94
CA GLY A 160 -1.62 -11.58 -2.13
C GLY A 160 -2.23 -10.70 -3.20
N SER A 161 -2.90 -9.62 -2.80
CA SER A 161 -3.42 -8.57 -3.70
C SER A 161 -4.28 -9.09 -4.86
N ALA A 162 -4.47 -8.27 -5.91
CA ALA A 162 -5.29 -8.65 -7.05
C ALA A 162 -4.71 -9.82 -7.86
N ILE A 163 -3.39 -10.01 -7.85
CA ILE A 163 -2.77 -11.14 -8.54
C ILE A 163 -3.15 -12.50 -7.90
N GLU A 164 -3.41 -12.54 -6.62
CA GLU A 164 -3.97 -13.73 -5.98
C GLU A 164 -5.49 -13.76 -6.17
N TYR A 165 -6.18 -12.70 -5.75
CA TYR A 165 -7.64 -12.65 -5.67
C TYR A 165 -8.32 -12.84 -7.03
N ALA A 166 -7.88 -12.12 -8.06
CA ALA A 166 -8.51 -12.13 -9.39
C ALA A 166 -8.19 -13.39 -10.24
N ASN A 167 -7.24 -14.21 -9.81
CA ASN A 167 -6.91 -15.46 -10.49
C ASN A 167 -7.54 -16.70 -9.84
N ARG A 168 -8.31 -16.54 -8.77
CA ARG A 168 -9.06 -17.62 -8.12
C ARG A 168 -10.49 -17.66 -8.65
N GLU A 169 -11.05 -18.85 -8.80
CA GLU A 169 -12.43 -19.05 -9.24
C GLU A 169 -13.46 -18.90 -8.11
N ASP A 170 -13.01 -19.05 -6.85
CA ASP A 170 -13.83 -19.05 -5.65
C ASP A 170 -13.92 -17.66 -4.96
N THR A 171 -13.46 -16.59 -5.62
CA THR A 171 -13.57 -15.21 -5.16
C THR A 171 -14.56 -14.40 -5.99
N ALA A 172 -15.34 -13.53 -5.34
CA ALA A 172 -16.25 -12.62 -6.04
C ALA A 172 -15.52 -11.38 -6.56
N LEU A 173 -15.91 -10.89 -7.74
CA LEU A 173 -15.46 -9.60 -8.30
C LEU A 173 -16.66 -8.81 -8.83
N GLU A 174 -16.58 -7.49 -8.72
CA GLU A 174 -17.48 -6.49 -9.30
C GLU A 174 -16.77 -5.67 -10.38
#